data_1db01aedc555e40d6e2dbba77e98145a
#
_entry.id   1db01aedc555e40d6e2dbba77e98145a
#
_cell.length_a   1.000
_cell.length_b   1.000
_cell.length_c   1.000
_cell.angle_alpha   90.00
_cell.angle_beta   90.00
_cell.angle_gamma   90.00
#
_symmetry.space_group_name_H-M   'P 1'
#
loop_
_entity.id
_entity.type
_entity.pdbx_description
1 polymer ?
#
loop_
_entity_poly.entity_id
_entity_poly.type
_entity_poly.pdbx_seq_one_letter_code
_entity_poly.pdbx_strand_id
1 'polypeptide(L)'
;MKTKSIRIYEQGSYDVLKVEETNIPILKSNEVLIKHHYLGLNYIDINQRNGSYKIKELPTNVGMEASGIIEEVGKDVKRFKVGDKITHCMNLGSFTEYFVLNENRLVKLKNNIDLKLAAASTLQGLTAQYLTQKSWEVKNQDYVLIHAASGGVGQILTQWSKIIGATVIGTVGNDYKASIAKNNGCDFVINYSNENFDSKVKEYTNNYGADVIYDAVGKDTFEKGLNCLAKRGRIVSYGISSGKIDPIDINKLRPLSASIATGGLLEYTKNIDEYQKNADDLFDLVHESKIKIQIHKEYNFDEIQKAHIELEQRKSVGKIIINLR
;
A
#
# COMPACT_ATOMS: atom_id res chain seq x y z
N MET A 1 -9.63 30.71 0.91
CA MET A 1 -10.66 29.64 1.05
C MET A 1 -10.22 28.68 2.14
N LYS A 2 -11.18 28.13 2.94
CA LYS A 2 -10.89 27.14 3.99
C LYS A 2 -11.32 25.75 3.55
N THR A 3 -10.73 24.72 4.15
CA THR A 3 -11.01 23.31 3.91
C THR A 3 -10.96 22.54 5.21
N LYS A 4 -11.81 21.53 5.39
CA LYS A 4 -11.66 20.56 6.48
C LYS A 4 -10.47 19.65 6.23
N SER A 5 -9.66 19.45 7.26
CA SER A 5 -8.43 18.63 7.21
C SER A 5 -8.29 17.80 8.49
N ILE A 6 -7.62 16.68 8.36
CA ILE A 6 -7.14 15.90 9.51
C ILE A 6 -5.71 16.34 9.82
N ARG A 7 -5.53 16.93 10.99
CA ARG A 7 -4.26 17.53 11.39
C ARG A 7 -3.73 16.93 12.69
N ILE A 8 -2.41 16.93 12.84
CA ILE A 8 -1.72 16.58 14.08
C ILE A 8 -0.73 17.68 14.49
N TYR A 9 -0.60 17.89 15.79
CA TYR A 9 0.33 18.85 16.40
C TYR A 9 1.55 18.14 17.00
N GLU A 10 1.41 16.85 17.27
CA GLU A 10 2.44 15.93 17.76
C GLU A 10 2.17 14.54 17.22
N GLN A 11 3.18 13.68 17.21
CA GLN A 11 3.01 12.26 16.91
C GLN A 11 2.59 11.51 18.18
N GLY A 12 1.65 10.57 18.05
CA GLY A 12 1.09 9.88 19.22
C GLY A 12 0.04 8.85 18.87
N SER A 13 -0.87 8.58 19.80
CA SER A 13 -1.97 7.66 19.61
C SER A 13 -3.05 8.28 18.71
N TYR A 14 -4.14 7.56 18.44
CA TYR A 14 -5.20 8.02 17.51
C TYR A 14 -5.89 9.33 17.94
N ASP A 15 -5.81 9.71 19.20
CA ASP A 15 -6.40 10.94 19.77
C ASP A 15 -5.68 12.22 19.36
N VAL A 16 -4.46 12.14 18.82
CA VAL A 16 -3.75 13.30 18.24
C VAL A 16 -4.38 13.77 16.92
N LEU A 17 -5.20 12.94 16.27
CA LEU A 17 -5.90 13.29 15.04
C LEU A 17 -7.02 14.30 15.33
N LYS A 18 -6.91 15.49 14.77
CA LYS A 18 -7.91 16.56 14.92
C LYS A 18 -8.54 16.88 13.58
N VAL A 19 -9.86 16.95 13.56
CA VAL A 19 -10.61 17.48 12.41
C VAL A 19 -10.74 18.98 12.62
N GLU A 20 -10.19 19.77 11.72
CA GLU A 20 -10.23 21.23 11.82
C GLU A 20 -10.24 21.91 10.46
N GLU A 21 -10.58 23.19 10.43
CA GLU A 21 -10.48 24.01 9.24
C GLU A 21 -9.06 24.56 9.07
N THR A 22 -8.49 24.35 7.89
CA THR A 22 -7.20 24.90 7.48
C THR A 22 -7.34 25.80 6.24
N ASN A 23 -6.39 26.68 6.00
CA ASN A 23 -6.38 27.48 4.79
C ASN A 23 -5.89 26.66 3.60
N ILE A 24 -6.59 26.76 2.47
CA ILE A 24 -6.09 26.22 1.20
C ILE A 24 -4.91 27.06 0.76
N PRO A 25 -3.73 26.47 0.46
CA PRO A 25 -2.58 27.19 -0.06
C PRO A 25 -2.91 27.91 -1.38
N ILE A 26 -2.19 28.99 -1.66
CA ILE A 26 -2.29 29.71 -2.95
C ILE A 26 -1.77 28.78 -4.05
N LEU A 27 -2.56 28.60 -5.10
CA LEU A 27 -2.24 27.78 -6.25
C LEU A 27 -1.04 28.36 -7.02
N LYS A 28 0.03 27.59 -7.20
CA LYS A 28 1.16 27.99 -8.05
C LYS A 28 0.89 27.62 -9.51
N SER A 29 1.72 28.16 -10.40
CA SER A 29 1.50 28.04 -11.84
C SER A 29 1.47 26.61 -12.38
N ASN A 30 2.15 25.66 -11.73
CA ASN A 30 2.25 24.24 -12.09
C ASN A 30 1.50 23.31 -11.13
N GLU A 31 0.60 23.86 -10.33
CA GLU A 31 -0.21 23.11 -9.36
C GLU A 31 -1.68 23.10 -9.78
N VAL A 32 -2.42 22.16 -9.20
CA VAL A 32 -3.87 22.04 -9.37
C VAL A 32 -4.54 22.04 -8.01
N LEU A 33 -5.76 22.56 -7.94
CA LEU A 33 -6.66 22.40 -6.80
C LEU A 33 -7.55 21.19 -7.05
N ILE A 34 -7.53 20.25 -6.12
CA ILE A 34 -8.28 19.01 -6.17
C ILE A 34 -9.37 19.06 -5.11
N LYS A 35 -10.60 18.71 -5.47
CA LYS A 35 -11.65 18.37 -4.54
C LYS A 35 -11.63 16.85 -4.34
N HIS A 36 -11.21 16.40 -3.17
CA HIS A 36 -11.22 14.99 -2.85
C HIS A 36 -12.65 14.47 -2.63
N HIS A 37 -12.90 13.24 -3.02
CA HIS A 37 -14.15 12.52 -2.80
C HIS A 37 -13.97 11.34 -1.86
N TYR A 38 -12.82 10.65 -1.98
CA TYR A 38 -12.48 9.50 -1.16
C TYR A 38 -11.00 9.54 -0.77
N LEU A 39 -10.72 9.16 0.47
CA LEU A 39 -9.38 8.99 1.00
C LEU A 39 -9.12 7.52 1.29
N GLY A 40 -7.93 7.07 1.01
CA GLY A 40 -7.50 5.69 1.27
C GLY A 40 -6.64 5.61 2.53
N LEU A 41 -7.12 4.95 3.59
CA LEU A 41 -6.32 4.74 4.80
C LEU A 41 -5.34 3.59 4.63
N ASN A 42 -4.08 3.80 4.98
CA ASN A 42 -2.98 2.86 4.84
C ASN A 42 -2.18 2.72 6.15
N TYR A 43 -1.40 1.64 6.28
CA TYR A 43 -0.59 1.44 7.50
C TYR A 43 0.54 2.48 7.64
N ILE A 44 0.97 3.10 6.54
CA ILE A 44 1.92 4.22 6.55
C ILE A 44 1.35 5.42 7.32
N ASP A 45 0.04 5.66 7.26
CA ASP A 45 -0.63 6.75 7.99
C ASP A 45 -0.57 6.49 9.50
N ILE A 46 -0.69 5.21 9.92
CA ILE A 46 -0.48 4.81 11.32
C ILE A 46 0.97 5.08 11.74
N ASN A 47 1.94 4.65 10.92
CA ASN A 47 3.37 4.82 11.23
C ASN A 47 3.79 6.29 11.29
N GLN A 48 3.23 7.14 10.46
CA GLN A 48 3.45 8.59 10.52
C GLN A 48 2.80 9.21 11.75
N ARG A 49 1.56 8.84 12.05
CA ARG A 49 0.85 9.35 13.22
C ARG A 49 1.57 8.97 14.52
N ASN A 50 1.98 7.70 14.69
CA ASN A 50 2.54 7.17 15.95
C ASN A 50 4.04 7.42 16.14
N GLY A 51 4.73 8.05 15.17
CA GLY A 51 6.16 8.38 15.25
C GLY A 51 7.12 7.27 14.79
N SER A 52 6.63 6.10 14.36
CA SER A 52 7.46 5.07 13.73
C SER A 52 8.16 5.59 12.48
N TYR A 53 7.48 6.46 11.71
CA TYR A 53 8.05 7.27 10.65
C TYR A 53 8.00 8.74 11.07
N LYS A 54 9.18 9.37 11.17
CA LYS A 54 9.28 10.77 11.57
C LYS A 54 8.66 11.70 10.52
N ILE A 55 7.82 12.60 10.99
CA ILE A 55 7.34 13.76 10.25
C ILE A 55 8.31 14.91 10.53
N LYS A 56 8.76 15.60 9.47
CA LYS A 56 9.79 16.66 9.59
C LYS A 56 9.27 17.92 10.27
N GLU A 57 8.02 18.28 9.99
CA GLU A 57 7.42 19.53 10.46
C GLU A 57 6.04 19.28 11.05
N LEU A 58 5.80 19.85 12.22
CA LEU A 58 4.53 19.85 12.93
C LEU A 58 4.18 21.30 13.31
N PRO A 59 2.91 21.69 13.31
CA PRO A 59 1.74 20.87 12.98
C PRO A 59 1.57 20.64 11.48
N THR A 60 1.02 19.48 11.07
CA THR A 60 0.81 19.13 9.66
C THR A 60 -0.50 18.37 9.44
N ASN A 61 -1.03 18.44 8.23
CA ASN A 61 -2.09 17.55 7.79
C ASN A 61 -1.50 16.16 7.52
N VAL A 62 -2.29 15.11 7.77
CA VAL A 62 -1.89 13.71 7.57
C VAL A 62 -2.56 13.09 6.34
N GLY A 63 -2.26 11.82 6.09
CA GLY A 63 -2.82 11.05 4.97
C GLY A 63 -1.91 11.02 3.75
N MET A 64 -1.95 9.89 3.03
CA MET A 64 -1.01 9.59 1.95
C MET A 64 -1.69 9.21 0.64
N GLU A 65 -3.01 9.13 0.57
CA GLU A 65 -3.74 8.67 -0.61
C GLU A 65 -5.15 9.27 -0.69
N ALA A 66 -5.52 9.73 -1.89
CA ALA A 66 -6.86 10.20 -2.17
C ALA A 66 -7.21 10.08 -3.66
N SER A 67 -8.51 10.19 -3.95
CA SER A 67 -9.06 10.39 -5.28
C SER A 67 -10.05 11.54 -5.30
N GLY A 68 -10.16 12.22 -6.42
CA GLY A 68 -11.01 13.38 -6.54
C GLY A 68 -11.12 13.93 -7.96
N ILE A 69 -11.60 15.16 -8.03
CA ILE A 69 -11.80 15.89 -9.28
C ILE A 69 -11.03 17.21 -9.21
N ILE A 70 -10.43 17.60 -10.31
CA ILE A 70 -9.73 18.89 -10.42
C ILE A 70 -10.76 20.02 -10.50
N GLU A 71 -10.65 20.98 -9.58
CA GLU A 71 -11.49 22.18 -9.51
C GLU A 71 -10.83 23.41 -10.15
N GLU A 72 -9.47 23.53 -10.04
CA GLU A 72 -8.73 24.64 -10.60
C GLU A 72 -7.35 24.19 -11.08
N VAL A 73 -6.81 24.83 -12.11
CA VAL A 73 -5.49 24.55 -12.66
C VAL A 73 -4.65 25.81 -12.74
N GLY A 74 -3.38 25.74 -12.38
CA GLY A 74 -2.41 26.80 -12.56
C GLY A 74 -2.11 27.05 -14.05
N LYS A 75 -1.64 28.24 -14.40
CA LYS A 75 -1.46 28.69 -15.79
C LYS A 75 -0.48 27.87 -16.63
N ASP A 76 0.46 27.16 -15.99
CA ASP A 76 1.50 26.36 -16.66
C ASP A 76 1.17 24.85 -16.64
N VAL A 77 0.03 24.44 -16.06
CA VAL A 77 -0.46 23.05 -16.06
C VAL A 77 -0.79 22.63 -17.49
N LYS A 78 -0.26 21.47 -17.91
CA LYS A 78 -0.42 20.96 -19.29
C LYS A 78 -1.13 19.61 -19.36
N ARG A 79 -1.05 18.82 -18.29
CA ARG A 79 -1.52 17.42 -18.28
C ARG A 79 -3.00 17.29 -17.89
N PHE A 80 -3.53 18.30 -17.21
CA PHE A 80 -4.85 18.25 -16.58
C PHE A 80 -5.69 19.48 -16.91
N LYS A 81 -7.01 19.32 -16.79
CA LYS A 81 -8.00 20.36 -16.89
C LYS A 81 -9.05 20.21 -15.80
N VAL A 82 -9.80 21.28 -15.55
CA VAL A 82 -10.95 21.24 -14.63
C VAL A 82 -11.92 20.14 -15.05
N GLY A 83 -12.40 19.37 -14.07
CA GLY A 83 -13.29 18.24 -14.25
C GLY A 83 -12.59 16.90 -14.48
N ASP A 84 -11.26 16.86 -14.67
CA ASP A 84 -10.54 15.58 -14.79
C ASP A 84 -10.60 14.80 -13.46
N LYS A 85 -10.92 13.52 -13.55
CA LYS A 85 -10.84 12.57 -12.43
C LYS A 85 -9.39 12.18 -12.20
N ILE A 86 -8.96 12.21 -10.95
CA ILE A 86 -7.58 11.89 -10.56
C ILE A 86 -7.52 10.98 -9.33
N THR A 87 -6.38 10.37 -9.18
CA THR A 87 -5.93 9.79 -7.92
C THR A 87 -4.47 10.16 -7.67
N HIS A 88 -4.06 10.06 -6.43
CA HIS A 88 -2.65 10.22 -6.05
C HIS A 88 -2.32 9.45 -4.78
N CYS A 89 -1.05 9.11 -4.62
CA CYS A 89 -0.53 8.55 -3.39
C CYS A 89 0.86 9.09 -3.06
N MET A 90 1.32 8.81 -1.84
CA MET A 90 2.62 9.23 -1.31
C MET A 90 2.79 10.77 -1.24
N ASN A 91 1.69 11.49 -1.00
CA ASN A 91 1.68 12.93 -0.78
C ASN A 91 1.09 13.21 0.61
N LEU A 92 1.95 13.56 1.56
CA LEU A 92 1.54 13.87 2.94
C LEU A 92 0.57 15.05 2.96
N GLY A 93 -0.51 14.93 3.75
CA GLY A 93 -1.55 15.94 3.86
C GLY A 93 -2.81 15.63 3.05
N SER A 94 -2.89 14.43 2.46
CA SER A 94 -4.02 14.02 1.62
C SER A 94 -5.37 13.95 2.33
N PHE A 95 -5.39 13.89 3.68
CA PHE A 95 -6.65 13.81 4.43
C PHE A 95 -7.23 15.22 4.63
N THR A 96 -7.76 15.76 3.55
CA THR A 96 -8.40 17.07 3.44
C THR A 96 -9.45 17.04 2.33
N GLU A 97 -10.47 17.91 2.41
CA GLU A 97 -11.48 18.03 1.35
C GLU A 97 -10.91 18.66 0.07
N TYR A 98 -10.06 19.68 0.22
CA TYR A 98 -9.39 20.35 -0.89
C TYR A 98 -7.88 20.29 -0.71
N PHE A 99 -7.18 19.92 -1.77
CA PHE A 99 -5.73 19.74 -1.75
C PHE A 99 -5.07 20.38 -2.96
N VAL A 100 -3.99 21.13 -2.72
CA VAL A 100 -3.16 21.73 -3.78
C VAL A 100 -1.95 20.85 -4.00
N LEU A 101 -1.74 20.41 -5.24
CA LEU A 101 -0.65 19.50 -5.57
C LEU A 101 -0.07 19.81 -6.95
N ASN A 102 1.25 19.61 -7.10
CA ASN A 102 1.92 19.71 -8.39
C ASN A 102 1.36 18.66 -9.37
N GLU A 103 1.13 19.06 -10.64
CA GLU A 103 0.58 18.16 -11.65
C GLU A 103 1.39 16.87 -11.84
N ASN A 104 2.71 16.89 -11.60
CA ASN A 104 3.58 15.71 -11.72
C ASN A 104 3.42 14.68 -10.59
N ARG A 105 2.54 14.93 -9.62
CA ARG A 105 2.26 14.03 -8.51
C ARG A 105 0.89 13.35 -8.63
N LEU A 106 0.24 13.45 -9.78
CA LEU A 106 -1.12 12.99 -10.04
C LEU A 106 -1.17 11.92 -11.12
N VAL A 107 -2.10 11.01 -10.96
CA VAL A 107 -2.52 10.06 -11.98
C VAL A 107 -3.87 10.49 -12.53
N LYS A 108 -3.98 10.63 -13.85
CA LYS A 108 -5.24 10.84 -14.53
C LYS A 108 -6.00 9.52 -14.65
N LEU A 109 -7.23 9.49 -14.20
CA LEU A 109 -8.08 8.32 -14.30
C LEU A 109 -8.83 8.28 -15.64
N LYS A 110 -8.95 7.08 -16.22
CA LYS A 110 -9.88 6.83 -17.32
C LYS A 110 -11.33 7.03 -16.83
N ASN A 111 -12.23 7.46 -17.72
CA ASN A 111 -13.63 7.81 -17.34
C ASN A 111 -14.39 6.64 -16.70
N ASN A 112 -14.06 5.42 -17.05
CA ASN A 112 -14.67 4.18 -16.56
C ASN A 112 -14.17 3.76 -15.17
N ILE A 113 -13.18 4.46 -14.58
CA ILE A 113 -12.68 4.16 -13.24
C ILE A 113 -13.49 4.98 -12.21
N ASP A 114 -14.02 4.28 -11.22
CA ASP A 114 -14.72 4.89 -10.09
C ASP A 114 -13.72 5.49 -9.08
N LEU A 115 -14.03 6.68 -8.54
CA LEU A 115 -13.15 7.38 -7.59
C LEU A 115 -12.94 6.60 -6.29
N LYS A 116 -13.98 5.93 -5.77
CA LYS A 116 -13.87 5.11 -4.57
C LYS A 116 -12.92 3.94 -4.79
N LEU A 117 -13.04 3.29 -5.94
CA LEU A 117 -12.15 2.20 -6.33
C LEU A 117 -10.70 2.69 -6.48
N ALA A 118 -10.52 3.88 -7.06
CA ALA A 118 -9.19 4.49 -7.19
C ALA A 118 -8.55 4.76 -5.82
N ALA A 119 -9.27 5.40 -4.88
CA ALA A 119 -8.77 5.60 -3.50
C ALA A 119 -8.55 4.28 -2.74
N ALA A 120 -9.27 3.21 -3.13
CA ALA A 120 -9.10 1.90 -2.53
C ALA A 120 -7.87 1.13 -3.02
N SER A 121 -7.31 1.49 -4.18
CA SER A 121 -6.34 0.64 -4.85
C SER A 121 -5.03 1.33 -5.25
N THR A 122 -4.96 2.64 -5.35
CA THR A 122 -3.77 3.32 -5.90
C THR A 122 -2.49 2.98 -5.13
N LEU A 123 -2.42 3.25 -3.83
CA LEU A 123 -1.20 3.02 -3.06
C LEU A 123 -0.89 1.53 -2.95
N GLN A 124 -1.89 0.72 -2.62
CA GLN A 124 -1.71 -0.72 -2.41
C GLN A 124 -1.43 -1.46 -3.72
N GLY A 125 -2.12 -1.09 -4.80
CA GLY A 125 -1.94 -1.69 -6.11
C GLY A 125 -0.61 -1.34 -6.75
N LEU A 126 -0.19 -0.08 -6.66
CA LEU A 126 1.14 0.33 -7.14
C LEU A 126 2.27 -0.28 -6.29
N THR A 127 2.01 -0.52 -5.00
CA THR A 127 2.95 -1.29 -4.18
C THR A 127 3.08 -2.73 -4.70
N ALA A 128 1.98 -3.41 -4.97
CA ALA A 128 2.01 -4.75 -5.56
C ALA A 128 2.67 -4.76 -6.94
N GLN A 129 2.41 -3.74 -7.78
CA GLN A 129 3.00 -3.59 -9.10
C GLN A 129 4.53 -3.50 -9.03
N TYR A 130 5.10 -2.56 -8.25
CA TYR A 130 6.57 -2.45 -8.19
C TYR A 130 7.21 -3.68 -7.53
N LEU A 131 6.55 -4.30 -6.57
CA LEU A 131 7.04 -5.53 -5.94
C LEU A 131 7.18 -6.64 -6.96
N THR A 132 6.15 -6.88 -7.80
CA THR A 132 6.13 -7.97 -8.78
C THR A 132 6.90 -7.70 -10.07
N GLN A 133 7.14 -6.41 -10.41
CA GLN A 133 7.70 -6.03 -11.71
C GLN A 133 9.12 -5.42 -11.62
N LYS A 134 9.47 -4.82 -10.47
CA LYS A 134 10.70 -4.04 -10.34
C LYS A 134 11.61 -4.56 -9.20
N SER A 135 11.06 -4.82 -8.03
CA SER A 135 11.84 -5.31 -6.90
C SER A 135 12.29 -6.76 -7.10
N TRP A 136 11.39 -7.58 -7.61
CA TRP A 136 11.63 -8.92 -8.14
C TRP A 136 10.71 -9.10 -9.33
N GLU A 137 11.26 -9.35 -10.50
CA GLU A 137 10.47 -9.71 -11.68
C GLU A 137 9.94 -11.13 -11.49
N VAL A 138 8.72 -11.23 -10.97
CA VAL A 138 8.05 -12.53 -10.75
C VAL A 138 7.86 -13.22 -12.07
N LYS A 139 8.16 -14.51 -12.12
CA LYS A 139 8.05 -15.35 -13.30
C LYS A 139 7.04 -16.45 -13.12
N ASN A 140 6.62 -17.02 -14.22
CA ASN A 140 5.83 -18.26 -14.22
C ASN A 140 6.58 -19.34 -13.43
N GLN A 141 5.88 -20.03 -12.52
CA GLN A 141 6.38 -21.08 -11.65
C GLN A 141 7.26 -20.64 -10.46
N ASP A 142 7.58 -19.35 -10.30
CA ASP A 142 8.23 -18.88 -9.07
C ASP A 142 7.41 -19.25 -7.84
N TYR A 143 8.05 -19.67 -6.76
CA TYR A 143 7.44 -19.76 -5.45
C TYR A 143 7.50 -18.41 -4.75
N VAL A 144 6.35 -17.80 -4.55
CA VAL A 144 6.19 -16.48 -3.96
C VAL A 144 5.59 -16.59 -2.56
N LEU A 145 6.37 -16.26 -1.52
CA LEU A 145 5.87 -16.16 -0.16
C LEU A 145 5.40 -14.74 0.13
N ILE A 146 4.14 -14.59 0.55
CA ILE A 146 3.54 -13.30 0.89
C ILE A 146 3.12 -13.29 2.36
N HIS A 147 3.81 -12.49 3.18
CA HIS A 147 3.36 -12.24 4.55
C HIS A 147 2.18 -11.28 4.58
N ALA A 148 1.26 -11.47 5.53
CA ALA A 148 -0.01 -10.74 5.62
C ALA A 148 -0.86 -10.80 4.33
N ALA A 149 -0.99 -12.00 3.74
CA ALA A 149 -1.65 -12.21 2.45
C ALA A 149 -3.13 -11.78 2.40
N SER A 150 -3.81 -11.67 3.54
CA SER A 150 -5.20 -11.14 3.65
C SER A 150 -5.27 -9.63 3.80
N GLY A 151 -4.13 -8.93 3.93
CA GLY A 151 -4.06 -7.46 4.00
C GLY A 151 -4.26 -6.81 2.63
N GLY A 152 -4.42 -5.48 2.61
CA GLY A 152 -4.72 -4.77 1.37
C GLY A 152 -3.69 -4.98 0.25
N VAL A 153 -2.39 -4.79 0.52
CA VAL A 153 -1.33 -5.09 -0.46
C VAL A 153 -1.26 -6.59 -0.73
N GLY A 154 -1.32 -7.43 0.33
CA GLY A 154 -1.18 -8.89 0.20
C GLY A 154 -2.20 -9.51 -0.74
N GLN A 155 -3.46 -9.07 -0.70
CA GLN A 155 -4.51 -9.55 -1.60
C GLN A 155 -4.23 -9.21 -3.06
N ILE A 156 -3.82 -7.97 -3.35
CA ILE A 156 -3.51 -7.52 -4.72
C ILE A 156 -2.25 -8.23 -5.22
N LEU A 157 -1.23 -8.32 -4.38
CA LEU A 157 0.05 -8.98 -4.68
C LEU A 157 -0.15 -10.47 -4.99
N THR A 158 -1.02 -11.16 -4.22
CA THR A 158 -1.42 -12.54 -4.49
C THR A 158 -2.05 -12.67 -5.87
N GLN A 159 -3.08 -11.87 -6.16
CA GLN A 159 -3.78 -11.91 -7.44
C GLN A 159 -2.84 -11.60 -8.62
N TRP A 160 -1.98 -10.59 -8.45
CA TRP A 160 -1.01 -10.22 -9.50
C TRP A 160 -0.01 -11.33 -9.77
N SER A 161 0.57 -11.92 -8.71
CA SER A 161 1.48 -13.07 -8.82
C SER A 161 0.80 -14.27 -9.51
N LYS A 162 -0.48 -14.51 -9.22
CA LYS A 162 -1.27 -15.57 -9.89
C LYS A 162 -1.51 -15.28 -11.38
N ILE A 163 -1.75 -14.03 -11.75
CA ILE A 163 -1.88 -13.62 -13.16
C ILE A 163 -0.57 -13.92 -13.93
N ILE A 164 0.59 -13.74 -13.29
CA ILE A 164 1.90 -14.05 -13.88
C ILE A 164 2.14 -15.56 -14.01
N GLY A 165 1.46 -16.37 -13.16
CA GLY A 165 1.60 -17.84 -13.16
C GLY A 165 2.48 -18.38 -12.03
N ALA A 166 2.74 -17.58 -10.99
CA ALA A 166 3.49 -18.02 -9.82
C ALA A 166 2.69 -18.98 -8.92
N THR A 167 3.39 -19.78 -8.13
CA THR A 167 2.84 -20.52 -6.99
C THR A 167 2.92 -19.64 -5.75
N VAL A 168 1.77 -19.27 -5.20
CA VAL A 168 1.68 -18.30 -4.10
C VAL A 168 1.43 -19.01 -2.77
N ILE A 169 2.30 -18.75 -1.81
CA ILE A 169 2.20 -19.20 -0.42
C ILE A 169 1.89 -17.94 0.43
N GLY A 170 0.72 -17.91 1.07
CA GLY A 170 0.31 -16.79 1.91
C GLY A 170 0.43 -17.10 3.40
N THR A 171 0.90 -16.16 4.22
CA THR A 171 0.82 -16.28 5.67
C THR A 171 -0.22 -15.35 6.27
N VAL A 172 -0.95 -15.84 7.27
CA VAL A 172 -2.03 -15.14 7.96
C VAL A 172 -2.04 -15.46 9.44
N GLY A 173 -2.76 -14.65 10.25
CA GLY A 173 -2.79 -14.79 11.70
C GLY A 173 -4.00 -15.54 12.27
N ASN A 174 -4.97 -15.95 11.44
CA ASN A 174 -6.14 -16.74 11.88
C ASN A 174 -6.86 -17.35 10.68
N ASP A 175 -7.80 -18.29 10.96
CA ASP A 175 -8.50 -19.07 9.94
C ASP A 175 -9.46 -18.24 9.08
N TYR A 176 -10.09 -17.20 9.64
CA TYR A 176 -10.91 -16.28 8.86
C TYR A 176 -10.05 -15.58 7.78
N LYS A 177 -8.87 -15.12 8.14
CA LYS A 177 -7.91 -14.52 7.19
C LYS A 177 -7.35 -15.55 6.21
N ALA A 178 -7.25 -16.82 6.61
CA ALA A 178 -6.83 -17.90 5.73
C ALA A 178 -7.84 -18.12 4.58
N SER A 179 -9.14 -18.13 4.88
CA SER A 179 -10.17 -18.24 3.85
C SER A 179 -10.08 -17.10 2.83
N ILE A 180 -9.77 -15.90 3.27
CA ILE A 180 -9.61 -14.72 2.38
C ILE A 180 -8.38 -14.85 1.48
N ALA A 181 -7.23 -15.23 2.05
CA ALA A 181 -6.01 -15.46 1.27
C ALA A 181 -6.23 -16.55 0.21
N LYS A 182 -6.93 -17.63 0.57
CA LYS A 182 -7.29 -18.70 -0.35
C LYS A 182 -8.20 -18.20 -1.48
N ASN A 183 -9.23 -17.42 -1.15
CA ASN A 183 -10.17 -16.86 -2.13
C ASN A 183 -9.51 -15.85 -3.10
N ASN A 184 -8.40 -15.22 -2.68
CA ASN A 184 -7.61 -14.34 -3.53
C ASN A 184 -6.58 -15.08 -4.39
N GLY A 185 -6.49 -16.43 -4.27
CA GLY A 185 -5.69 -17.27 -5.16
C GLY A 185 -4.39 -17.80 -4.56
N CYS A 186 -4.15 -17.70 -3.24
CA CYS A 186 -3.04 -18.43 -2.62
C CYS A 186 -3.20 -19.93 -2.87
N ASP A 187 -2.18 -20.59 -3.42
CA ASP A 187 -2.15 -22.03 -3.61
C ASP A 187 -2.05 -22.74 -2.24
N PHE A 188 -1.22 -22.17 -1.35
CA PHE A 188 -1.05 -22.60 0.03
C PHE A 188 -1.25 -21.44 0.99
N VAL A 189 -1.84 -21.71 2.15
CA VAL A 189 -2.03 -20.72 3.21
C VAL A 189 -1.56 -21.30 4.53
N ILE A 190 -0.73 -20.53 5.24
CA ILE A 190 -0.15 -20.89 6.53
C ILE A 190 -0.71 -19.98 7.61
N ASN A 191 -1.39 -20.54 8.60
CA ASN A 191 -1.76 -19.80 9.80
C ASN A 191 -0.60 -19.87 10.80
N TYR A 192 0.23 -18.79 10.83
CA TYR A 192 1.43 -18.75 11.65
C TYR A 192 1.17 -18.73 13.18
N SER A 193 -0.10 -18.60 13.61
CA SER A 193 -0.46 -18.78 15.03
C SER A 193 -0.40 -20.24 15.46
N ASN A 194 -0.54 -21.17 14.52
CA ASN A 194 -0.61 -22.62 14.77
C ASN A 194 0.55 -23.39 14.15
N GLU A 195 1.26 -22.80 13.17
CA GLU A 195 2.26 -23.47 12.35
C GLU A 195 3.54 -22.64 12.20
N ASN A 196 4.69 -23.30 12.11
CA ASN A 196 5.94 -22.68 11.73
C ASN A 196 5.97 -22.47 10.22
N PHE A 197 5.88 -21.21 9.77
CA PHE A 197 5.75 -20.93 8.36
C PHE A 197 7.00 -21.30 7.54
N ASP A 198 8.21 -21.15 8.08
CA ASP A 198 9.46 -21.49 7.39
C ASP A 198 9.54 -22.99 7.10
N SER A 199 9.15 -23.85 8.05
CA SER A 199 9.07 -25.29 7.85
C SER A 199 8.01 -25.66 6.83
N LYS A 200 6.83 -25.00 6.87
CA LYS A 200 5.73 -25.25 5.93
C LYS A 200 6.08 -24.81 4.50
N VAL A 201 6.77 -23.68 4.33
CA VAL A 201 7.27 -23.27 3.01
C VAL A 201 8.20 -24.34 2.44
N LYS A 202 9.12 -24.89 3.22
CA LYS A 202 9.99 -25.97 2.76
C LYS A 202 9.21 -27.24 2.39
N GLU A 203 8.20 -27.59 3.18
CA GLU A 203 7.30 -28.72 2.88
C GLU A 203 6.59 -28.52 1.52
N TYR A 204 5.94 -27.35 1.32
CA TYR A 204 5.18 -27.05 0.09
C TYR A 204 6.05 -26.90 -1.15
N THR A 205 7.33 -26.60 -0.99
CA THR A 205 8.29 -26.43 -2.07
C THR A 205 9.24 -27.62 -2.23
N ASN A 206 8.97 -28.76 -1.60
CA ASN A 206 9.86 -29.93 -1.61
C ASN A 206 11.31 -29.59 -1.22
N ASN A 207 11.50 -28.75 -0.19
CA ASN A 207 12.77 -28.21 0.31
C ASN A 207 13.50 -27.26 -0.66
N TYR A 208 12.87 -26.83 -1.73
CA TYR A 208 13.45 -25.82 -2.64
C TYR A 208 13.52 -24.43 -1.97
N GLY A 209 12.44 -24.00 -1.34
CA GLY A 209 12.28 -22.69 -0.73
C GLY A 209 11.50 -21.70 -1.60
N ALA A 210 11.35 -20.46 -1.15
CA ALA A 210 10.68 -19.39 -1.89
C ALA A 210 11.70 -18.60 -2.74
N ASP A 211 11.40 -18.37 -4.03
CA ASP A 211 12.21 -17.54 -4.91
C ASP A 211 12.19 -16.09 -4.46
N VAL A 212 11.02 -15.63 -4.02
CA VAL A 212 10.86 -14.31 -3.43
C VAL A 212 9.95 -14.36 -2.20
N ILE A 213 10.33 -13.60 -1.17
CA ILE A 213 9.54 -13.38 0.04
C ILE A 213 9.21 -11.90 0.12
N TYR A 214 7.91 -11.58 0.13
CA TYR A 214 7.42 -10.22 0.33
C TYR A 214 6.99 -10.04 1.78
N ASP A 215 7.76 -9.24 2.52
CA ASP A 215 7.58 -9.03 3.96
C ASP A 215 7.10 -7.62 4.30
N ALA A 216 5.83 -7.53 4.73
CA ALA A 216 5.20 -6.33 5.28
C ALA A 216 5.21 -6.31 6.82
N VAL A 217 5.66 -7.40 7.45
CA VAL A 217 5.53 -7.63 8.91
C VAL A 217 6.79 -7.18 9.65
N GLY A 218 7.95 -7.61 9.21
CA GLY A 218 9.23 -7.18 9.72
C GLY A 218 9.74 -8.05 10.88
N LYS A 219 9.78 -7.51 12.12
CA LYS A 219 10.44 -8.14 13.27
C LYS A 219 10.07 -9.62 13.46
N ASP A 220 8.79 -9.96 13.37
CA ASP A 220 8.31 -11.31 13.69
C ASP A 220 8.56 -12.33 12.57
N THR A 221 8.84 -11.88 11.33
CA THR A 221 8.88 -12.75 10.14
C THR A 221 10.22 -12.78 9.43
N PHE A 222 10.95 -11.68 9.43
CA PHE A 222 12.08 -11.48 8.53
C PHE A 222 13.19 -12.51 8.73
N GLU A 223 13.66 -12.72 9.96
CA GLU A 223 14.76 -13.66 10.21
C GLU A 223 14.37 -15.11 9.89
N LYS A 224 13.16 -15.52 10.26
CA LYS A 224 12.63 -16.85 9.91
C LYS A 224 12.46 -17.02 8.39
N GLY A 225 12.15 -15.93 7.67
CA GLY A 225 12.07 -15.92 6.21
C GLY A 225 13.36 -16.35 5.54
N LEU A 226 14.51 -16.01 6.11
CA LEU A 226 15.82 -16.44 5.59
C LEU A 226 15.99 -17.98 5.61
N ASN A 227 15.32 -18.66 6.54
CA ASN A 227 15.40 -20.14 6.65
C ASN A 227 14.69 -20.86 5.52
N CYS A 228 13.71 -20.22 4.87
CA CYS A 228 12.91 -20.81 3.79
C CYS A 228 13.11 -20.15 2.43
N LEU A 229 14.15 -19.33 2.30
CA LEU A 229 14.52 -18.69 1.04
C LEU A 229 15.22 -19.71 0.12
N ALA A 230 14.89 -19.70 -1.16
CA ALA A 230 15.56 -20.51 -2.16
C ALA A 230 17.00 -20.02 -2.44
N LYS A 231 17.82 -20.86 -3.04
CA LYS A 231 19.13 -20.43 -3.56
C LYS A 231 18.92 -19.33 -4.60
N ARG A 232 19.68 -18.23 -4.47
CA ARG A 232 19.59 -17.00 -5.29
C ARG A 232 18.27 -16.24 -5.12
N GLY A 233 17.44 -16.62 -4.15
CA GLY A 233 16.18 -15.95 -3.84
C GLY A 233 16.36 -14.57 -3.22
N ARG A 234 15.27 -13.86 -3.07
CA ARG A 234 15.24 -12.50 -2.51
C ARG A 234 14.16 -12.37 -1.43
N ILE A 235 14.52 -11.74 -0.32
CA ILE A 235 13.54 -11.23 0.64
C ILE A 235 13.40 -9.71 0.46
N VAL A 236 12.17 -9.25 0.28
CA VAL A 236 11.83 -7.84 0.06
C VAL A 236 11.05 -7.33 1.27
N SER A 237 11.69 -6.50 2.09
CA SER A 237 11.02 -5.82 3.20
C SER A 237 10.40 -4.52 2.69
N TYR A 238 9.07 -4.44 2.71
CA TYR A 238 8.31 -3.24 2.30
C TYR A 238 7.40 -2.68 3.40
N GLY A 239 7.42 -3.29 4.59
CA GLY A 239 6.66 -2.85 5.76
C GLY A 239 7.26 -3.38 7.06
N ILE A 240 6.79 -2.80 8.18
CA ILE A 240 7.27 -3.10 9.53
C ILE A 240 6.11 -3.16 10.53
N SER A 241 5.01 -3.82 10.18
CA SER A 241 3.79 -3.81 11.01
C SER A 241 3.95 -4.47 12.38
N SER A 242 4.94 -5.34 12.59
CA SER A 242 5.29 -5.91 13.91
C SER A 242 6.46 -5.20 14.59
N GLY A 243 7.06 -4.21 13.92
CA GLY A 243 8.22 -3.48 14.42
C GLY A 243 9.43 -3.57 13.50
N LYS A 244 10.47 -2.83 13.85
CA LYS A 244 11.73 -2.77 13.07
C LYS A 244 12.42 -4.12 13.08
N ILE A 245 13.01 -4.47 11.93
CA ILE A 245 13.86 -5.65 11.76
C ILE A 245 15.15 -5.44 12.59
N ASP A 246 15.53 -6.46 13.34
CA ASP A 246 16.78 -6.45 14.09
C ASP A 246 17.99 -6.50 13.13
N PRO A 247 19.20 -6.09 13.57
CA PRO A 247 20.41 -6.19 12.74
C PRO A 247 20.64 -7.60 12.22
N ILE A 248 20.98 -7.72 10.94
CA ILE A 248 21.13 -9.00 10.25
C ILE A 248 22.60 -9.24 9.97
N ASP A 249 23.10 -10.45 10.30
CA ASP A 249 24.36 -10.92 9.82
C ASP A 249 24.24 -11.29 8.33
N ILE A 250 24.84 -10.47 7.48
CA ILE A 250 24.84 -10.66 6.01
C ILE A 250 25.49 -11.99 5.59
N ASN A 251 26.36 -12.59 6.43
CA ASN A 251 26.97 -13.88 6.14
C ASN A 251 25.96 -15.03 6.08
N LYS A 252 24.79 -14.87 6.71
CA LYS A 252 23.67 -15.83 6.60
C LYS A 252 23.16 -15.99 5.16
N LEU A 253 23.36 -14.99 4.29
CA LEU A 253 22.90 -15.02 2.89
C LEU A 253 23.90 -15.75 1.97
N ARG A 254 25.18 -15.83 2.35
CA ARG A 254 26.25 -16.37 1.51
C ARG A 254 26.00 -17.81 1.04
N PRO A 255 25.56 -18.78 1.89
CA PRO A 255 25.31 -20.15 1.46
C PRO A 255 24.21 -20.28 0.41
N LEU A 256 23.28 -19.32 0.39
CA LEU A 256 22.17 -19.29 -0.56
C LEU A 256 22.47 -18.39 -1.77
N SER A 257 23.55 -17.60 -1.76
CA SER A 257 23.77 -16.51 -2.73
C SER A 257 22.54 -15.59 -2.86
N ALA A 258 21.82 -15.42 -1.76
CA ALA A 258 20.56 -14.71 -1.71
C ALA A 258 20.74 -13.19 -1.57
N SER A 259 19.66 -12.45 -1.73
CA SER A 259 19.66 -10.99 -1.61
C SER A 259 18.55 -10.48 -0.70
N ILE A 260 18.82 -9.33 -0.08
CA ILE A 260 17.81 -8.55 0.65
C ILE A 260 17.56 -7.27 -0.15
N ALA A 261 16.30 -6.93 -0.32
CA ALA A 261 15.90 -5.66 -0.88
C ALA A 261 14.93 -4.95 0.09
N THR A 262 14.95 -3.65 0.03
CA THR A 262 13.95 -2.79 0.65
C THR A 262 13.51 -1.76 -0.36
N GLY A 263 12.32 -1.22 -0.20
CA GLY A 263 11.84 -0.21 -1.12
C GLY A 263 10.62 0.51 -0.57
N GLY A 264 10.45 1.73 -1.03
CA GLY A 264 9.29 2.55 -0.76
C GLY A 264 8.66 3.02 -2.05
N LEU A 265 7.35 2.96 -2.13
CA LEU A 265 6.58 3.36 -3.32
C LEU A 265 6.91 4.77 -3.82
N LEU A 266 7.34 5.68 -2.93
CA LEU A 266 7.67 7.06 -3.29
C LEU A 266 8.70 7.13 -4.45
N GLU A 267 9.70 6.26 -4.46
CA GLU A 267 10.73 6.28 -5.53
C GLU A 267 10.14 5.89 -6.89
N TYR A 268 9.15 4.99 -6.91
CA TYR A 268 8.46 4.51 -8.11
C TYR A 268 7.35 5.45 -8.60
N THR A 269 7.08 6.55 -7.88
CA THR A 269 6.10 7.59 -8.26
C THR A 269 6.75 8.93 -8.64
N LYS A 270 8.08 9.01 -8.67
CA LYS A 270 8.80 10.26 -8.99
C LYS A 270 8.78 10.60 -10.48
N ASN A 271 8.94 9.61 -11.34
CA ASN A 271 8.80 9.80 -12.78
C ASN A 271 7.31 9.73 -13.13
N ILE A 272 6.77 10.83 -13.62
CA ILE A 272 5.33 10.94 -13.85
C ILE A 272 4.82 10.01 -14.96
N ASP A 273 5.60 9.77 -16.01
CA ASP A 273 5.17 8.92 -17.10
C ASP A 273 5.19 7.44 -16.68
N GLU A 274 6.18 7.03 -15.89
CA GLU A 274 6.21 5.71 -15.27
C GLU A 274 5.06 5.56 -14.25
N TYR A 275 4.80 6.58 -13.43
CA TYR A 275 3.71 6.59 -12.45
C TYR A 275 2.35 6.42 -13.14
N GLN A 276 2.09 7.19 -14.19
CA GLN A 276 0.85 7.09 -14.98
C GLN A 276 0.72 5.69 -15.61
N LYS A 277 1.79 5.21 -16.28
CA LYS A 277 1.79 3.89 -16.90
C LYS A 277 1.51 2.77 -15.92
N ASN A 278 2.19 2.77 -14.77
CA ASN A 278 2.02 1.74 -13.74
C ASN A 278 0.60 1.77 -13.15
N ALA A 279 0.01 2.96 -13.03
CA ALA A 279 -1.38 3.11 -12.59
C ALA A 279 -2.37 2.63 -13.66
N ASP A 280 -2.11 2.91 -14.94
CA ASP A 280 -2.94 2.41 -16.04
C ASP A 280 -2.93 0.88 -16.09
N ASP A 281 -1.75 0.25 -15.96
CA ASP A 281 -1.61 -1.21 -15.89
C ASP A 281 -2.43 -1.80 -14.73
N LEU A 282 -2.41 -1.17 -13.55
CA LEU A 282 -3.22 -1.57 -12.40
C LEU A 282 -4.71 -1.44 -12.69
N PHE A 283 -5.15 -0.27 -13.15
CA PHE A 283 -6.57 0.02 -13.33
C PHE A 283 -7.18 -0.77 -14.48
N ASP A 284 -6.41 -1.14 -15.49
CA ASP A 284 -6.86 -2.04 -16.55
C ASP A 284 -7.12 -3.45 -16.00
N LEU A 285 -6.25 -4.00 -15.16
CA LEU A 285 -6.46 -5.29 -14.49
C LEU A 285 -7.67 -5.25 -13.52
N VAL A 286 -7.87 -4.13 -12.85
CA VAL A 286 -9.03 -3.93 -11.96
C VAL A 286 -10.33 -3.82 -12.78
N HIS A 287 -10.33 -3.05 -13.85
CA HIS A 287 -11.48 -2.90 -14.74
C HIS A 287 -11.87 -4.23 -15.40
N GLU A 288 -10.89 -5.01 -15.83
CA GLU A 288 -11.10 -6.35 -16.39
C GLU A 288 -11.49 -7.40 -15.33
N SER A 289 -11.66 -6.99 -14.07
CA SER A 289 -11.95 -7.88 -12.93
C SER A 289 -10.91 -9.00 -12.71
N LYS A 290 -9.71 -8.85 -13.27
CA LYS A 290 -8.58 -9.75 -13.03
C LYS A 290 -7.97 -9.53 -11.64
N ILE A 291 -8.01 -8.28 -11.15
CA ILE A 291 -7.70 -7.93 -9.77
C ILE A 291 -8.96 -7.37 -9.12
N LYS A 292 -9.39 -7.99 -8.04
CA LYS A 292 -10.55 -7.57 -7.25
C LYS A 292 -10.07 -6.80 -6.02
N ILE A 293 -10.60 -5.61 -5.81
CA ILE A 293 -10.28 -4.76 -4.68
C ILE A 293 -11.34 -4.95 -3.59
N GLN A 294 -10.92 -5.47 -2.45
CA GLN A 294 -11.80 -5.65 -1.30
C GLN A 294 -11.80 -4.40 -0.44
N ILE A 295 -12.93 -3.71 -0.36
CA ILE A 295 -13.15 -2.64 0.61
C ILE A 295 -13.68 -3.29 1.89
N HIS A 296 -12.95 -3.12 2.98
CA HIS A 296 -13.33 -3.62 4.29
C HIS A 296 -14.49 -2.84 4.87
N LYS A 297 -14.31 -1.52 4.92
CA LYS A 297 -15.31 -0.60 5.49
C LYS A 297 -15.10 0.82 5.00
N GLU A 298 -16.19 1.56 4.96
CA GLU A 298 -16.23 3.00 4.69
C GLU A 298 -16.59 3.74 5.97
N TYR A 299 -15.84 4.81 6.26
CA TYR A 299 -16.04 5.72 7.37
C TYR A 299 -16.32 7.12 6.87
N ASN A 300 -17.06 7.91 7.63
CA ASN A 300 -17.16 9.35 7.39
C ASN A 300 -15.88 10.06 7.84
N PHE A 301 -15.63 11.25 7.31
CA PHE A 301 -14.43 12.05 7.61
C PHE A 301 -14.21 12.27 9.11
N ASP A 302 -15.28 12.59 9.86
CA ASP A 302 -15.23 12.82 11.30
C ASP A 302 -14.97 11.54 12.14
N GLU A 303 -15.02 10.36 11.50
CA GLU A 303 -14.76 9.06 12.15
C GLU A 303 -13.31 8.58 11.97
N ILE A 304 -12.40 9.44 11.54
CA ILE A 304 -11.02 9.09 11.22
C ILE A 304 -10.30 8.36 12.36
N GLN A 305 -10.53 8.73 13.61
CA GLN A 305 -9.94 8.05 14.77
C GLN A 305 -10.39 6.59 14.86
N LYS A 306 -11.69 6.30 14.62
CA LYS A 306 -12.22 4.92 14.63
C LYS A 306 -11.58 4.10 13.50
N ALA A 307 -11.43 4.68 12.32
CA ALA A 307 -10.79 4.03 11.17
C ALA A 307 -9.31 3.66 11.48
N HIS A 308 -8.56 4.58 12.11
CA HIS A 308 -7.19 4.32 12.54
C HIS A 308 -7.11 3.20 13.60
N ILE A 309 -8.01 3.20 14.59
CA ILE A 309 -8.08 2.15 15.63
C ILE A 309 -8.29 0.78 14.99
N GLU A 310 -9.26 0.66 14.06
CA GLU A 310 -9.59 -0.61 13.42
C GLU A 310 -8.42 -1.16 12.59
N LEU A 311 -7.73 -0.29 11.83
CA LEU A 311 -6.55 -0.68 11.07
C LEU A 311 -5.38 -1.10 11.97
N GLU A 312 -5.10 -0.31 13.02
CA GLU A 312 -4.00 -0.56 13.96
C GLU A 312 -4.19 -1.86 14.75
N GLN A 313 -5.44 -2.18 15.10
CA GLN A 313 -5.80 -3.45 15.75
C GLN A 313 -5.75 -4.66 14.81
N ARG A 314 -5.37 -4.46 13.53
CA ARG A 314 -5.28 -5.53 12.51
C ARG A 314 -6.59 -6.30 12.30
N LYS A 315 -7.73 -5.65 12.54
CA LYS A 315 -9.08 -6.24 12.35
C LYS A 315 -9.55 -6.14 10.91
N SER A 316 -8.98 -5.22 10.13
CA SER A 316 -9.38 -5.00 8.75
C SER A 316 -8.93 -6.14 7.82
N VAL A 317 -9.74 -6.38 6.80
CA VAL A 317 -9.46 -7.25 5.68
C VAL A 317 -9.69 -6.45 4.40
N GLY A 318 -8.62 -6.19 3.66
CA GLY A 318 -8.69 -5.27 2.53
C GLY A 318 -8.55 -3.79 2.95
N LYS A 319 -9.17 -2.90 2.22
CA LYS A 319 -9.01 -1.45 2.32
C LYS A 319 -10.05 -0.76 3.21
N ILE A 320 -9.60 0.17 4.04
CA ILE A 320 -10.48 1.15 4.71
C ILE A 320 -10.50 2.43 3.87
N ILE A 321 -11.70 2.95 3.64
CA ILE A 321 -11.97 4.18 2.87
C ILE A 321 -12.61 5.21 3.78
N ILE A 322 -12.25 6.47 3.59
CA ILE A 322 -12.90 7.62 4.21
C ILE A 322 -13.67 8.37 3.13
N ASN A 323 -14.96 8.57 3.36
CA ASN A 323 -15.87 9.27 2.46
C ASN A 323 -15.96 10.74 2.87
N LEU A 324 -15.86 11.63 1.89
CA LEU A 324 -15.95 13.10 2.06
C LEU A 324 -17.31 13.68 1.60
N ARG A 325 -18.27 12.80 1.27
CA ARG A 325 -19.61 13.21 0.82
C ARG A 325 -20.56 13.39 1.98
#